data_dab7a553c832413491d6ca5edae725ad
#
_entry.id   dab7a553c832413491d6ca5edae725ad
#
_cell.length_a   1.000
_cell.length_b   1.000
_cell.length_c   1.000
_cell.angle_alpha   90.00
_cell.angle_beta   90.00
_cell.angle_gamma   90.00
#
_symmetry.space_group_name_H-M   'P 1'
#
loop_
_entity.id
_entity.type
_entity.pdbx_description
1 polymer ?
#
loop_
_entity_poly.entity_id
_entity_poly.type
_entity_poly.pdbx_seq_one_letter_code
_entity_poly.pdbx_strand_id
1 'polypeptide(L)'
;ATPSPNEYIELLAYSAYLDVMDVSAGKTRFFKRDSTKADTLTLHAHKEAEFWRWVGEWAAFVQRPSDFGAEFSDEGYDLPPLEVRWHEVPTDHRGARPTRDGQARMFKNAAIGVQEAAAEKRDSLGPRIAKLMEIRAEEPHEHRIIWHDLEAERHAIREAIPSAVAVYGSQDLEDRETIVADFADGRLAEIAAKPVML
;
A
#
# COMPACT_ATOMS: atom_id res chain seq x y z
N ALA A 1 -1.01 12.75 9.62
CA ALA A 1 -2.22 11.96 9.30
C ALA A 1 -2.67 12.25 7.87
N THR A 2 -3.12 11.24 7.16
CA THR A 2 -3.69 11.41 5.82
C THR A 2 -5.18 11.75 5.97
N PRO A 3 -5.62 12.97 5.69
CA PRO A 3 -6.96 13.43 6.05
C PRO A 3 -8.10 12.78 5.26
N SER A 4 -7.83 12.21 4.11
CA SER A 4 -8.84 11.59 3.24
C SER A 4 -8.20 10.46 2.44
N PRO A 5 -7.88 9.32 3.10
CA PRO A 5 -7.14 8.25 2.47
C PRO A 5 -7.94 7.51 1.38
N ASN A 6 -9.28 7.51 1.46
CA ASN A 6 -10.12 6.73 0.56
C ASN A 6 -11.17 7.58 -0.16
N GLU A 7 -11.89 8.44 0.55
CA GLU A 7 -13.03 9.17 0.00
C GLU A 7 -13.08 10.63 0.48
N TYR A 8 -13.49 11.55 -0.37
CA TYR A 8 -13.59 12.98 -0.04
C TYR A 8 -14.55 13.29 1.12
N ILE A 9 -15.51 12.41 1.37
CA ILE A 9 -16.46 12.55 2.49
C ILE A 9 -15.77 12.53 3.86
N GLU A 10 -14.60 11.92 3.96
CA GLU A 10 -13.81 11.85 5.20
C GLU A 10 -13.36 13.25 5.66
N LEU A 11 -13.20 14.20 4.73
CA LEU A 11 -12.89 15.60 5.05
C LEU A 11 -13.99 16.28 5.89
N LEU A 12 -15.23 15.80 5.81
CA LEU A 12 -16.33 16.35 6.61
C LEU A 12 -16.15 16.08 8.12
N ALA A 13 -15.47 14.99 8.48
CA ALA A 13 -15.16 14.71 9.87
C ALA A 13 -14.18 15.75 10.44
N TYR A 14 -13.20 16.15 9.65
CA TYR A 14 -12.26 17.20 10.04
C TYR A 14 -12.91 18.57 10.10
N SER A 15 -13.81 18.90 9.15
CA SER A 15 -14.54 20.16 9.19
C SER A 15 -15.42 20.28 10.43
N ALA A 16 -16.05 19.17 10.85
CA ALA A 16 -16.83 19.13 12.08
C ALA A 16 -15.96 19.23 13.34
N TYR A 17 -14.80 18.55 13.36
CA TYR A 17 -13.83 18.66 14.44
C TYR A 17 -13.30 20.09 14.63
N LEU A 18 -13.12 20.83 13.53
CA LEU A 18 -12.67 22.21 13.51
C LEU A 18 -13.81 23.23 13.70
N ASP A 19 -15.05 22.77 13.95
CA ASP A 19 -16.25 23.60 14.08
C ASP A 19 -16.54 24.50 12.85
N VAL A 20 -16.14 24.03 11.66
CA VAL A 20 -16.37 24.74 10.39
C VAL A 20 -17.74 24.41 9.81
N MET A 21 -18.10 23.13 9.76
CA MET A 21 -19.38 22.65 9.26
C MET A 21 -19.72 21.27 9.82
N ASP A 22 -20.96 21.07 10.23
CA ASP A 22 -21.48 19.77 10.65
C ASP A 22 -21.47 18.74 9.51
N VAL A 23 -21.17 17.48 9.84
CA VAL A 23 -21.06 16.37 8.86
C VAL A 23 -22.35 16.21 8.05
N SER A 24 -23.52 16.31 8.68
CA SER A 24 -24.80 16.14 7.98
C SER A 24 -25.12 17.29 7.03
N ALA A 25 -24.76 18.51 7.42
CA ALA A 25 -24.86 19.69 6.57
C ALA A 25 -23.92 19.57 5.35
N GLY A 26 -22.67 19.14 5.55
CA GLY A 26 -21.72 18.89 4.49
C GLY A 26 -22.18 17.81 3.51
N LYS A 27 -22.71 16.69 4.03
CA LYS A 27 -23.29 15.61 3.20
C LYS A 27 -24.43 16.13 2.33
N THR A 28 -25.35 16.89 2.91
CA THR A 28 -26.51 17.45 2.18
C THR A 28 -26.09 18.46 1.13
N ARG A 29 -25.08 19.27 1.42
CA ARG A 29 -24.63 20.34 0.53
C ARG A 29 -23.84 19.83 -0.67
N PHE A 30 -22.96 18.85 -0.48
CA PHE A 30 -21.95 18.48 -1.46
C PHE A 30 -22.10 17.07 -2.04
N PHE A 31 -22.77 16.15 -1.32
CA PHE A 31 -22.77 14.74 -1.69
C PHE A 31 -24.16 14.24 -2.07
N LYS A 32 -24.20 13.22 -2.91
CA LYS A 32 -25.40 12.48 -3.28
C LYS A 32 -25.19 10.99 -3.02
N ARG A 33 -26.30 10.26 -2.78
CA ARG A 33 -26.26 8.80 -2.74
C ARG A 33 -25.90 8.25 -4.12
N ASP A 34 -24.98 7.30 -4.14
CA ASP A 34 -24.71 6.50 -5.33
C ASP A 34 -25.91 5.54 -5.55
N SER A 35 -26.55 5.64 -6.71
CA SER A 35 -27.69 4.76 -7.05
C SER A 35 -27.28 3.32 -7.36
N THR A 36 -25.97 3.08 -7.57
CA THR A 36 -25.42 1.77 -7.94
C THR A 36 -24.81 1.02 -6.78
N LYS A 37 -24.48 1.71 -5.68
CA LYS A 37 -23.86 1.13 -4.49
C LYS A 37 -24.59 1.58 -3.22
N ALA A 38 -25.08 0.62 -2.46
CA ALA A 38 -25.69 0.91 -1.16
C ALA A 38 -24.69 1.59 -0.23
N ASP A 39 -25.16 2.59 0.50
CA ASP A 39 -24.42 3.36 1.51
C ASP A 39 -23.19 4.15 1.03
N THR A 40 -22.98 4.26 -0.28
CA THR A 40 -21.90 5.08 -0.86
C THR A 40 -22.41 6.48 -1.18
N LEU A 41 -21.68 7.49 -0.73
CA LEU A 41 -21.92 8.89 -1.03
C LEU A 41 -20.84 9.40 -1.96
N THR A 42 -21.24 10.00 -3.09
CA THR A 42 -20.32 10.59 -4.06
C THR A 42 -20.51 12.11 -4.12
N LEU A 43 -19.42 12.83 -4.34
CA LEU A 43 -19.46 14.27 -4.56
C LEU A 43 -20.30 14.59 -5.81
N HIS A 44 -21.16 15.61 -5.73
CA HIS A 44 -21.85 16.11 -6.91
C HIS A 44 -20.85 16.73 -7.90
N ALA A 45 -20.83 16.27 -9.15
CA ALA A 45 -19.89 16.79 -10.14
C ALA A 45 -19.99 18.33 -10.33
N HIS A 46 -21.21 18.88 -10.31
CA HIS A 46 -21.42 20.33 -10.42
C HIS A 46 -21.07 21.10 -9.15
N LYS A 47 -20.84 20.43 -8.02
CA LYS A 47 -20.45 21.01 -6.74
C LYS A 47 -18.95 20.86 -6.44
N GLU A 48 -18.22 20.17 -7.27
CA GLU A 48 -16.81 19.86 -7.02
C GLU A 48 -15.96 21.13 -6.84
N ALA A 49 -16.10 22.10 -7.73
CA ALA A 49 -15.38 23.37 -7.60
C ALA A 49 -15.76 24.18 -6.34
N GLU A 50 -17.04 24.14 -5.95
CA GLU A 50 -17.52 24.76 -4.72
C GLU A 50 -16.97 24.05 -3.49
N PHE A 51 -16.95 22.72 -3.51
CA PHE A 51 -16.40 21.88 -2.44
C PHE A 51 -14.92 22.19 -2.20
N TRP A 52 -14.10 22.17 -3.24
CA TRP A 52 -12.66 22.42 -3.09
C TRP A 52 -12.34 23.86 -2.69
N ARG A 53 -13.13 24.84 -3.14
CA ARG A 53 -12.99 26.22 -2.67
C ARG A 53 -13.30 26.31 -1.17
N TRP A 54 -14.38 25.70 -0.73
CA TRP A 54 -14.75 25.64 0.67
C TRP A 54 -13.70 24.90 1.51
N VAL A 55 -13.15 23.77 1.04
CA VAL A 55 -12.05 23.08 1.74
C VAL A 55 -10.83 23.98 1.85
N GLY A 56 -10.47 24.71 0.82
CA GLY A 56 -9.34 25.65 0.82
C GLY A 56 -9.47 26.84 1.78
N GLU A 57 -10.68 27.11 2.33
CA GLU A 57 -10.88 28.16 3.33
C GLU A 57 -10.37 27.76 4.73
N TRP A 58 -10.29 26.47 5.02
CA TRP A 58 -9.92 25.96 6.35
C TRP A 58 -8.84 24.88 6.33
N ALA A 59 -8.41 24.40 5.18
CA ALA A 59 -7.37 23.40 5.02
C ALA A 59 -6.30 23.86 4.03
N ALA A 60 -5.05 23.57 4.33
CA ALA A 60 -3.93 23.75 3.40
C ALA A 60 -3.42 22.38 2.97
N PHE A 61 -3.18 22.21 1.67
CA PHE A 61 -2.57 21.02 1.09
C PHE A 61 -1.11 21.34 0.78
N VAL A 62 -0.21 20.75 1.55
CA VAL A 62 1.23 20.96 1.42
C VAL A 62 1.92 19.62 1.22
N GLN A 63 2.84 19.56 0.28
CA GLN A 63 3.70 18.41 0.02
C GLN A 63 5.14 18.70 0.42
N ARG A 64 5.55 19.96 0.38
CA ARG A 64 6.91 20.42 0.63
C ARG A 64 6.90 21.68 1.49
N PRO A 65 7.99 21.98 2.20
CA PRO A 65 8.12 23.21 2.94
C PRO A 65 7.90 24.48 2.09
N SER A 66 8.37 24.49 0.84
CA SER A 66 8.19 25.62 -0.09
C SER A 66 6.73 25.91 -0.46
N ASP A 67 5.80 24.99 -0.25
CA ASP A 67 4.37 25.23 -0.44
C ASP A 67 3.81 26.20 0.61
N PHE A 68 4.48 26.41 1.75
CA PHE A 68 4.11 27.43 2.75
C PHE A 68 4.68 28.82 2.39
N GLY A 69 5.77 28.88 1.65
CA GLY A 69 6.41 30.13 1.24
C GLY A 69 7.79 29.88 0.65
N ALA A 70 8.17 30.73 -0.29
CA ALA A 70 9.45 30.59 -1.01
C ALA A 70 10.70 30.72 -0.10
N GLU A 71 10.54 31.16 1.13
CA GLU A 71 11.59 31.25 2.14
C GLU A 71 11.94 29.88 2.79
N PHE A 72 11.09 28.86 2.62
CA PHE A 72 11.33 27.53 3.17
C PHE A 72 12.10 26.65 2.17
N SER A 73 13.13 25.97 2.67
CA SER A 73 13.94 25.07 1.85
C SER A 73 13.28 23.70 1.75
N ASP A 74 13.29 23.10 0.55
CA ASP A 74 12.89 21.73 0.31
C ASP A 74 14.01 20.71 0.52
N GLU A 75 15.13 21.11 1.10
CA GLU A 75 16.23 20.21 1.42
C GLU A 75 15.75 19.05 2.30
N GLY A 76 16.03 17.82 1.89
CA GLY A 76 15.55 16.60 2.53
C GLY A 76 14.16 16.12 2.07
N TYR A 77 13.41 16.94 1.30
CA TYR A 77 12.12 16.56 0.70
C TYR A 77 12.24 16.16 -0.77
N ASP A 78 13.34 16.53 -1.43
CA ASP A 78 13.61 16.12 -2.79
C ASP A 78 14.11 14.67 -2.80
N LEU A 79 13.22 13.76 -3.23
CA LEU A 79 13.56 12.35 -3.37
C LEU A 79 14.33 12.12 -4.70
N PRO A 80 15.27 11.17 -4.74
CA PRO A 80 15.89 10.77 -5.98
C PRO A 80 14.84 10.22 -6.95
N PRO A 81 15.09 10.25 -8.26
CA PRO A 81 14.15 9.71 -9.25
C PRO A 81 13.88 8.22 -8.97
N LEU A 82 12.59 7.84 -9.05
CA LEU A 82 12.20 6.44 -8.90
C LEU A 82 12.71 5.64 -10.10
N GLU A 83 13.56 4.66 -9.84
CA GLU A 83 13.99 3.68 -10.83
C GLU A 83 13.19 2.39 -10.65
N VAL A 84 12.46 1.97 -11.69
CA VAL A 84 11.67 0.73 -11.67
C VAL A 84 12.36 -0.32 -12.53
N ARG A 85 12.81 -1.40 -11.90
CA ARG A 85 13.43 -2.57 -12.56
C ARG A 85 12.46 -3.75 -12.51
N TRP A 86 12.05 -4.24 -13.67
CA TRP A 86 11.16 -5.40 -13.79
C TRP A 86 11.98 -6.68 -13.95
N HIS A 87 11.67 -7.68 -13.12
CA HIS A 87 12.30 -8.99 -13.19
C HIS A 87 11.25 -10.05 -13.52
N GLU A 88 11.42 -10.73 -14.64
CA GLU A 88 10.59 -11.85 -15.04
C GLU A 88 11.11 -13.13 -14.37
N VAL A 89 10.23 -13.85 -13.71
CA VAL A 89 10.55 -15.12 -13.07
C VAL A 89 9.77 -16.22 -13.79
N PRO A 90 10.46 -17.10 -14.55
CA PRO A 90 9.79 -18.20 -15.22
C PRO A 90 9.19 -19.17 -14.22
N THR A 91 7.93 -19.53 -14.42
CA THR A 91 7.21 -20.50 -13.61
C THR A 91 6.86 -21.73 -14.45
N ASP A 92 6.96 -22.92 -13.84
CA ASP A 92 6.55 -24.15 -14.52
C ASP A 92 5.02 -24.28 -14.48
N HIS A 93 4.41 -24.20 -15.64
CA HIS A 93 2.96 -24.34 -15.82
C HIS A 93 2.52 -25.78 -16.16
N ARG A 94 3.43 -26.76 -16.17
CA ARG A 94 3.14 -28.13 -16.58
C ARG A 94 2.35 -28.94 -15.55
N GLY A 95 2.28 -28.49 -14.31
CA GLY A 95 1.57 -29.16 -13.22
C GLY A 95 0.36 -28.36 -12.75
N ALA A 96 -0.73 -28.32 -13.51
CA ALA A 96 -1.95 -27.72 -13.02
C ALA A 96 -2.51 -28.53 -11.84
N ARG A 97 -2.72 -27.88 -10.68
CA ARG A 97 -3.40 -28.53 -9.55
C ARG A 97 -4.83 -28.89 -9.96
N PRO A 98 -5.37 -30.05 -9.51
CA PRO A 98 -6.77 -30.35 -9.74
C PRO A 98 -7.66 -29.24 -9.18
N THR A 99 -8.82 -29.05 -9.79
CA THR A 99 -9.83 -28.12 -9.25
C THR A 99 -10.28 -28.60 -7.88
N ARG A 100 -10.95 -27.73 -7.11
CA ARG A 100 -11.54 -28.07 -5.80
C ARG A 100 -12.48 -29.30 -5.87
N ASP A 101 -13.06 -29.56 -7.04
CA ASP A 101 -13.94 -30.69 -7.32
C ASP A 101 -13.19 -31.92 -7.85
N GLY A 102 -11.84 -31.92 -7.80
CA GLY A 102 -11.01 -33.09 -8.17
C GLY A 102 -10.79 -33.27 -9.67
N GLN A 103 -11.26 -32.37 -10.53
CA GLN A 103 -11.01 -32.46 -11.97
C GLN A 103 -9.57 -32.11 -12.30
N ALA A 104 -8.87 -33.01 -13.00
CA ALA A 104 -7.54 -32.75 -13.54
C ALA A 104 -7.61 -31.66 -14.63
N ARG A 105 -6.85 -30.60 -14.49
CA ARG A 105 -6.69 -29.59 -15.53
C ARG A 105 -5.49 -29.95 -16.39
N MET A 106 -5.69 -30.01 -17.69
CA MET A 106 -4.61 -30.30 -18.66
C MET A 106 -3.68 -29.09 -18.84
N PHE A 107 -4.16 -27.88 -18.60
CA PHE A 107 -3.39 -26.64 -18.72
C PHE A 107 -3.72 -25.71 -17.54
N LYS A 108 -2.72 -24.98 -17.08
CA LYS A 108 -2.88 -23.91 -16.10
C LYS A 108 -3.43 -22.68 -16.87
N ASN A 109 -4.72 -22.40 -16.72
CA ASN A 109 -5.30 -21.16 -17.25
C ASN A 109 -4.79 -19.97 -16.46
N ALA A 110 -4.75 -18.79 -17.11
CA ALA A 110 -4.48 -17.54 -16.42
C ALA A 110 -5.42 -17.38 -15.21
N ALA A 111 -4.88 -16.90 -14.11
CA ALA A 111 -5.65 -16.68 -12.88
C ALA A 111 -6.79 -15.69 -13.13
N ILE A 112 -8.04 -16.14 -12.98
CA ILE A 112 -9.24 -15.32 -13.22
C ILE A 112 -9.78 -14.75 -11.90
N GLY A 113 -9.31 -15.24 -10.75
CA GLY A 113 -9.81 -14.83 -9.43
C GLY A 113 -8.73 -14.74 -8.36
N VAL A 114 -9.08 -14.11 -7.23
CA VAL A 114 -8.17 -13.88 -6.08
C VAL A 114 -7.58 -15.19 -5.55
N GLN A 115 -8.35 -16.28 -5.53
CA GLN A 115 -7.87 -17.58 -5.04
C GLN A 115 -6.86 -18.22 -6.00
N GLU A 116 -7.09 -18.09 -7.30
CA GLU A 116 -6.18 -18.60 -8.33
C GLU A 116 -4.89 -17.79 -8.38
N ALA A 117 -4.98 -16.47 -8.25
CA ALA A 117 -3.81 -15.59 -8.12
C ALA A 117 -2.96 -15.94 -6.88
N ALA A 118 -3.61 -16.21 -5.74
CA ALA A 118 -2.91 -16.64 -4.53
C ALA A 118 -2.26 -18.04 -4.68
N ALA A 119 -2.89 -18.95 -5.42
CA ALA A 119 -2.31 -20.25 -5.73
C ALA A 119 -1.09 -20.12 -6.63
N GLU A 120 -1.16 -19.29 -7.65
CA GLU A 120 -0.03 -19.01 -8.55
C GLU A 120 1.15 -18.35 -7.83
N LYS A 121 0.87 -17.39 -6.93
CA LYS A 121 1.90 -16.80 -6.06
C LYS A 121 2.62 -17.85 -5.20
N ARG A 122 1.89 -18.87 -4.68
CA ARG A 122 2.51 -19.97 -3.91
C ARG A 122 3.33 -20.90 -4.79
N ASP A 123 2.82 -21.23 -5.98
CA ASP A 123 3.51 -22.14 -6.91
C ASP A 123 4.79 -21.52 -7.48
N SER A 124 4.85 -20.20 -7.62
CA SER A 124 6.03 -19.44 -8.06
C SER A 124 6.96 -19.01 -6.91
N LEU A 125 6.67 -19.38 -5.66
CA LEU A 125 7.38 -18.87 -4.49
C LEU A 125 8.87 -19.17 -4.52
N GLY A 126 9.27 -20.42 -4.78
CA GLY A 126 10.67 -20.83 -4.82
C GLY A 126 11.50 -20.04 -5.83
N PRO A 127 11.12 -20.01 -7.12
CA PRO A 127 11.80 -19.20 -8.12
C PRO A 127 11.85 -17.70 -7.78
N ARG A 128 10.80 -17.14 -7.18
CA ARG A 128 10.78 -15.73 -6.76
C ARG A 128 11.75 -15.45 -5.62
N ILE A 129 11.85 -16.34 -4.64
CA ILE A 129 12.84 -16.23 -3.57
C ILE A 129 14.26 -16.36 -4.13
N ALA A 130 14.51 -17.30 -5.05
CA ALA A 130 15.81 -17.40 -5.71
C ALA A 130 16.19 -16.08 -6.43
N LYS A 131 15.25 -15.48 -7.16
CA LYS A 131 15.47 -14.18 -7.82
C LYS A 131 15.70 -13.04 -6.84
N LEU A 132 14.98 -13.01 -5.72
CA LEU A 132 15.24 -12.06 -4.64
C LEU A 132 16.68 -12.19 -4.11
N MET A 133 17.16 -13.41 -3.93
CA MET A 133 18.54 -13.65 -3.46
C MET A 133 19.59 -13.21 -4.48
N GLU A 134 19.34 -13.37 -5.78
CA GLU A 134 20.21 -12.85 -6.85
C GLU A 134 20.32 -11.33 -6.78
N ILE A 135 19.17 -10.63 -6.75
CA ILE A 135 19.10 -9.16 -6.65
C ILE A 135 19.83 -8.68 -5.38
N ARG A 136 19.61 -9.37 -4.26
CA ARG A 136 20.26 -9.03 -3.00
C ARG A 136 21.79 -9.23 -3.07
N ALA A 137 22.27 -10.23 -3.82
CA ALA A 137 23.69 -10.47 -3.99
C ALA A 137 24.39 -9.42 -4.88
N GLU A 138 23.66 -8.83 -5.83
CA GLU A 138 24.16 -7.75 -6.67
C GLU A 138 24.38 -6.45 -5.86
N GLU A 139 23.53 -6.20 -4.87
CA GLU A 139 23.52 -4.97 -4.05
C GLU A 139 23.50 -5.30 -2.55
N PRO A 140 24.56 -5.89 -1.97
CA PRO A 140 24.51 -6.50 -0.63
C PRO A 140 24.40 -5.50 0.53
N HIS A 141 24.64 -4.21 0.28
CA HIS A 141 24.64 -3.16 1.31
C HIS A 141 23.43 -2.24 1.22
N GLU A 142 22.52 -2.52 0.29
CA GLU A 142 21.35 -1.68 0.10
C GLU A 142 20.33 -1.84 1.24
N HIS A 143 19.70 -0.72 1.58
CA HIS A 143 18.62 -0.64 2.55
C HIS A 143 17.31 -1.04 1.87
N ARG A 144 16.61 -2.10 2.35
CA ARG A 144 15.52 -2.72 1.60
C ARG A 144 14.25 -2.90 2.40
N ILE A 145 13.12 -2.61 1.73
CA ILE A 145 11.81 -3.11 2.12
C ILE A 145 11.43 -4.25 1.16
N ILE A 146 11.21 -5.44 1.70
CA ILE A 146 10.79 -6.61 0.93
C ILE A 146 9.27 -6.75 1.06
N TRP A 147 8.55 -6.32 0.03
CA TRP A 147 7.09 -6.39 0.02
C TRP A 147 6.60 -7.81 -0.23
N HIS A 148 5.63 -8.24 0.54
CA HIS A 148 4.94 -9.52 0.35
C HIS A 148 3.43 -9.36 0.58
N ASP A 149 2.65 -10.34 0.09
CA ASP A 149 1.19 -10.36 0.22
C ASP A 149 0.71 -11.56 1.03
N LEU A 150 1.31 -12.74 0.80
CA LEU A 150 0.92 -13.98 1.45
C LEU A 150 1.81 -14.30 2.67
N GLU A 151 1.22 -14.96 3.67
CA GLU A 151 1.98 -15.47 4.82
C GLU A 151 3.08 -16.47 4.43
N ALA A 152 2.84 -17.29 3.39
CA ALA A 152 3.83 -18.20 2.84
C ALA A 152 5.07 -17.45 2.31
N GLU A 153 4.87 -16.27 1.72
CA GLU A 153 5.97 -15.41 1.26
C GLU A 153 6.78 -14.88 2.45
N ARG A 154 6.11 -14.39 3.50
CA ARG A 154 6.76 -13.94 4.73
C ARG A 154 7.66 -15.03 5.35
N HIS A 155 7.13 -16.27 5.43
CA HIS A 155 7.89 -17.37 5.98
C HIS A 155 9.11 -17.74 5.11
N ALA A 156 8.94 -17.77 3.79
CA ALA A 156 10.02 -18.06 2.86
C ALA A 156 11.11 -16.96 2.85
N ILE A 157 10.71 -15.69 2.94
CA ILE A 157 11.65 -14.56 3.08
C ILE A 157 12.45 -14.70 4.37
N ARG A 158 11.79 -14.98 5.50
CA ARG A 158 12.47 -15.14 6.80
C ARG A 158 13.44 -16.33 6.82
N GLU A 159 13.10 -17.41 6.11
CA GLU A 159 13.97 -18.57 5.98
C GLU A 159 15.20 -18.27 5.12
N ALA A 160 14.99 -17.58 3.98
CA ALA A 160 16.06 -17.22 3.05
C ALA A 160 16.94 -16.07 3.55
N ILE A 161 16.36 -15.11 4.27
CA ILE A 161 17.04 -13.91 4.78
C ILE A 161 16.74 -13.75 6.27
N PRO A 162 17.43 -14.47 7.15
CA PRO A 162 17.21 -14.39 8.60
C PRO A 162 17.47 -13.00 9.20
N SER A 163 18.23 -12.15 8.51
CA SER A 163 18.49 -10.76 8.90
C SER A 163 17.32 -9.80 8.63
N ALA A 164 16.40 -10.15 7.73
CA ALA A 164 15.23 -9.32 7.42
C ALA A 164 14.20 -9.45 8.54
N VAL A 165 13.88 -8.33 9.19
CA VAL A 165 12.90 -8.29 10.27
C VAL A 165 11.50 -8.17 9.69
N ALA A 166 10.60 -9.07 10.09
CA ALA A 166 9.24 -9.08 9.56
C ALA A 166 8.31 -8.14 10.36
N VAL A 167 7.49 -7.35 9.63
CA VAL A 167 6.42 -6.52 10.17
C VAL A 167 5.07 -7.12 9.75
N TYR A 168 4.22 -7.50 10.72
CA TYR A 168 2.94 -8.16 10.45
C TYR A 168 1.87 -7.83 11.51
N GLY A 169 0.60 -7.97 11.14
CA GLY A 169 -0.53 -7.42 11.88
C GLY A 169 -0.80 -8.00 13.27
N SER A 170 -0.30 -9.21 13.61
CA SER A 170 -0.48 -9.80 14.93
C SER A 170 0.62 -9.43 15.94
N GLN A 171 1.61 -8.61 15.54
CA GLN A 171 2.56 -8.01 16.49
C GLN A 171 1.90 -6.86 17.25
N ASP A 172 2.39 -6.57 18.44
CA ASP A 172 2.00 -5.38 19.18
C ASP A 172 2.35 -4.10 18.38
N LEU A 173 1.55 -3.06 18.52
CA LEU A 173 1.74 -1.82 17.79
C LEU A 173 3.09 -1.18 18.10
N GLU A 174 3.48 -1.18 19.37
CA GLU A 174 4.75 -0.61 19.85
C GLU A 174 5.96 -1.33 19.25
N ASP A 175 5.90 -2.68 19.13
CA ASP A 175 6.94 -3.47 18.46
C ASP A 175 7.07 -3.10 16.98
N ARG A 176 5.94 -2.93 16.28
CA ARG A 176 5.94 -2.55 14.87
C ARG A 176 6.51 -1.16 14.65
N GLU A 177 6.10 -0.20 15.46
CA GLU A 177 6.62 1.17 15.44
C GLU A 177 8.13 1.19 15.68
N THR A 178 8.61 0.39 16.64
CA THR A 178 10.04 0.25 16.94
C THR A 178 10.81 -0.31 15.75
N ILE A 179 10.31 -1.38 15.10
CA ILE A 179 10.96 -1.97 13.91
C ILE A 179 11.03 -0.95 12.77
N VAL A 180 9.95 -0.20 12.52
CA VAL A 180 9.91 0.81 11.46
C VAL A 180 10.86 1.97 11.77
N ALA A 181 10.92 2.42 13.02
CA ALA A 181 11.85 3.45 13.45
C ALA A 181 13.32 2.99 13.33
N ASP A 182 13.62 1.75 13.75
CA ASP A 182 14.95 1.17 13.63
C ASP A 182 15.39 1.01 12.18
N PHE A 183 14.45 0.69 11.28
CA PHE A 183 14.71 0.65 9.86
C PHE A 183 14.95 2.06 9.32
N ALA A 184 14.11 3.04 9.63
CA ALA A 184 14.26 4.42 9.17
C ALA A 184 15.59 5.05 9.63
N ASP A 185 16.06 4.72 10.84
CA ASP A 185 17.32 5.19 11.41
C ASP A 185 18.56 4.40 10.90
N GLY A 186 18.37 3.40 10.04
CA GLY A 186 19.45 2.58 9.50
C GLY A 186 20.01 1.53 10.48
N ARG A 187 19.38 1.31 11.65
CA ARG A 187 19.74 0.25 12.58
C ARG A 187 19.39 -1.15 12.04
N LEU A 188 18.35 -1.23 11.22
CA LEU A 188 17.96 -2.42 10.46
C LEU A 188 18.18 -2.14 8.98
N ALA A 189 18.90 -3.02 8.29
CA ALA A 189 19.15 -2.88 6.85
C ALA A 189 17.97 -3.38 5.99
N GLU A 190 17.24 -4.39 6.48
CA GLU A 190 16.20 -5.07 5.70
C GLU A 190 14.97 -5.35 6.57
N ILE A 191 13.79 -4.99 6.06
CA ILE A 191 12.51 -5.39 6.64
C ILE A 191 11.63 -6.07 5.60
N ALA A 192 10.75 -6.98 6.06
CA ALA A 192 9.76 -7.65 5.22
C ALA A 192 8.35 -7.29 5.72
N ALA A 193 7.51 -6.69 4.87
CA ALA A 193 6.20 -6.19 5.27
C ALA A 193 5.12 -6.33 4.19
N LYS A 194 3.85 -6.36 4.61
CA LYS A 194 2.73 -6.08 3.70
C LYS A 194 2.55 -4.58 3.56
N PRO A 195 2.15 -4.06 2.37
CA PRO A 195 1.96 -2.61 2.17
C PRO A 195 1.02 -1.94 3.17
N VAL A 196 0.06 -2.67 3.74
CA VAL A 196 -0.89 -2.15 4.73
C VAL A 196 -0.31 -2.05 6.16
N MET A 197 0.94 -2.49 6.39
CA MET A 197 1.57 -2.54 7.71
C MET A 197 2.59 -1.39 7.94
N LEU A 198 2.97 -0.70 6.89
CA LEU A 198 3.82 0.49 6.88
C LEU A 198 3.03 1.69 6.37
#